data_00f51703e70ba49c5fcf348043fc3109
#
_entry.id   00f51703e70ba49c5fcf348043fc3109
#
_cell.length_a   1.000
_cell.length_b   1.000
_cell.length_c   1.000
_cell.angle_alpha   90.00
_cell.angle_beta   90.00
_cell.angle_gamma   90.00
#
_symmetry.space_group_name_H-M   'P 1'
#
loop_
_entity.id
_entity.type
_entity.pdbx_description
1 polymer ?
#
loop_
_entity_poly.entity_id
_entity_poly.type
_entity_poly.pdbx_seq_one_letter_code
_entity_poly.pdbx_strand_id
1 'polypeptide(L)'
;MANREQKPVYINDDIFGGTFRRNHEGDYHCTKLQVKAMLRDQTDNTMDMDVLDDVPISDLNYETIQGYRNRHRALKPAHPFGRLNDSEYLRSIGAAAISNIDKCLHPTAAGMLMFGDEYNIVRHFPEYFLDYREILDPTIRWTDRLQSSSGEWSGNICDFYFRVYNKLVKDIKVPFKTIDGNRIDDTPVHEALREALANCLINADFYGVRGIVV
;
A
#
# COMPACT_ATOMS: atom_id res chain seq x y z
N MET A 1 25.06 -9.70 -5.11
CA MET A 1 24.09 -8.74 -5.70
C MET A 1 24.53 -7.32 -5.33
N ALA A 2 24.43 -6.36 -6.25
CA ALA A 2 24.71 -4.96 -5.93
C ALA A 2 23.67 -4.43 -4.92
N ASN A 3 24.12 -3.64 -3.95
CA ASN A 3 23.24 -2.97 -3.00
C ASN A 3 22.38 -1.90 -3.71
N ARG A 4 21.33 -1.42 -3.03
CA ARG A 4 20.40 -0.40 -3.56
C ARG A 4 21.13 0.84 -4.07
N GLU A 5 22.07 1.35 -3.30
CA GLU A 5 22.89 2.53 -3.61
C GLU A 5 23.83 2.34 -4.82
N GLN A 6 24.13 1.08 -5.16
CA GLN A 6 25.05 0.72 -6.24
C GLN A 6 24.33 0.44 -7.57
N LYS A 7 23.01 0.49 -7.58
CA LYS A 7 22.20 0.26 -8.79
C LYS A 7 21.90 1.59 -9.47
N PRO A 8 21.79 1.61 -10.81
CA PRO A 8 22.02 0.50 -11.73
C PRO A 8 23.51 0.16 -11.90
N VAL A 9 23.83 -1.11 -12.10
CA VAL A 9 25.16 -1.54 -12.54
C VAL A 9 25.13 -1.65 -14.06
N TYR A 10 26.07 -0.95 -14.74
CA TYR A 10 26.07 -0.85 -16.19
C TYR A 10 27.47 -1.05 -16.78
N ILE A 11 27.55 -1.34 -18.06
CA ILE A 11 28.77 -1.50 -18.85
C ILE A 11 28.89 -0.41 -19.91
N ASN A 12 30.10 -0.21 -20.43
CA ASN A 12 30.41 0.72 -21.52
C ASN A 12 30.04 2.18 -21.25
N ASP A 13 30.02 2.61 -19.98
CA ASP A 13 29.63 3.96 -19.55
C ASP A 13 28.25 4.41 -20.07
N ASP A 14 27.40 3.46 -20.44
CA ASP A 14 26.04 3.73 -20.90
C ASP A 14 25.02 3.20 -19.87
N ILE A 15 24.50 4.11 -19.04
CA ILE A 15 23.57 3.78 -17.98
C ILE A 15 22.23 3.23 -18.50
N PHE A 16 21.76 3.68 -19.67
CA PHE A 16 20.48 3.25 -20.22
C PHE A 16 20.58 2.06 -21.17
N GLY A 17 21.67 1.94 -21.91
CA GLY A 17 21.90 0.81 -22.82
C GLY A 17 22.80 -0.27 -22.25
N GLY A 18 23.58 0.04 -21.20
CA GLY A 18 24.51 -0.89 -20.57
C GLY A 18 23.99 -1.55 -19.29
N THR A 19 22.77 -1.27 -18.85
CA THR A 19 22.21 -1.87 -17.64
C THR A 19 21.45 -3.16 -17.97
N PHE A 20 21.82 -4.24 -17.26
CA PHE A 20 21.21 -5.56 -17.40
C PHE A 20 20.62 -6.04 -16.07
N ARG A 21 19.58 -6.84 -16.15
CA ARG A 21 19.03 -7.61 -15.05
C ARG A 21 19.15 -9.10 -15.31
N ARG A 22 19.48 -9.88 -14.29
CA ARG A 22 19.41 -11.32 -14.35
C ARG A 22 17.97 -11.78 -14.13
N ASN A 23 17.48 -12.60 -15.07
CA ASN A 23 16.28 -13.40 -14.89
C ASN A 23 16.68 -14.87 -14.93
N HIS A 24 15.80 -15.78 -14.52
CA HIS A 24 16.12 -17.22 -14.40
C HIS A 24 16.90 -17.81 -15.56
N GLU A 25 16.65 -17.35 -16.79
CA GLU A 25 17.19 -17.91 -18.02
C GLU A 25 18.38 -17.13 -18.62
N GLY A 26 18.66 -15.91 -18.14
CA GLY A 26 19.73 -15.11 -18.74
C GLY A 26 19.78 -13.66 -18.27
N ASP A 27 20.65 -12.89 -18.93
CA ASP A 27 20.82 -11.48 -18.68
C ASP A 27 20.03 -10.68 -19.77
N TYR A 28 19.14 -9.80 -19.32
CA TYR A 28 18.26 -9.02 -20.18
C TYR A 28 18.53 -7.55 -19.98
N HIS A 29 18.52 -6.79 -21.06
CA HIS A 29 18.58 -5.33 -21.01
C HIS A 29 17.44 -4.78 -20.16
N CYS A 30 17.77 -3.85 -19.27
CA CYS A 30 16.75 -3.09 -18.54
C CYS A 30 16.09 -2.08 -19.49
N THR A 31 14.78 -1.92 -19.33
CA THR A 31 14.08 -0.82 -20.01
C THR A 31 14.48 0.52 -19.38
N LYS A 32 14.32 1.63 -20.13
CA LYS A 32 14.57 2.98 -19.59
C LYS A 32 13.78 3.26 -18.31
N LEU A 33 12.56 2.74 -18.19
CA LEU A 33 11.73 2.88 -16.99
C LEU A 33 12.33 2.14 -15.79
N GLN A 34 12.84 0.92 -15.99
CA GLN A 34 13.51 0.16 -14.93
C GLN A 34 14.78 0.85 -14.45
N VAL A 35 15.57 1.42 -15.38
CA VAL A 35 16.77 2.17 -14.99
C VAL A 35 16.40 3.44 -14.21
N LYS A 36 15.38 4.18 -14.64
CA LYS A 36 14.87 5.35 -13.91
C LYS A 36 14.38 4.99 -12.51
N ALA A 37 13.67 3.87 -12.37
CA ALA A 37 13.25 3.37 -11.04
C ALA A 37 14.44 3.06 -10.15
N MET A 38 15.48 2.38 -10.68
CA MET A 38 16.72 2.11 -9.92
C MET A 38 17.43 3.39 -9.47
N LEU A 39 17.48 4.43 -10.34
CA LEU A 39 18.07 5.72 -10.00
C LEU A 39 17.26 6.46 -8.93
N ARG A 40 15.94 6.46 -9.05
CA ARG A 40 15.03 7.01 -8.05
C ARG A 40 15.25 6.35 -6.69
N ASP A 41 15.40 5.02 -6.69
CA ASP A 41 15.50 4.21 -5.48
C ASP A 41 16.90 4.23 -4.81
N GLN A 42 17.87 4.99 -5.36
CA GLN A 42 19.21 5.15 -4.77
C GLN A 42 19.23 5.99 -3.47
N THR A 43 18.12 6.58 -3.09
CA THR A 43 18.05 7.45 -1.91
C THR A 43 18.29 6.67 -0.61
N ASP A 44 19.00 7.28 0.35
CA ASP A 44 19.26 6.72 1.67
C ASP A 44 17.99 6.63 2.53
N ASN A 45 17.00 7.47 2.24
CA ASN A 45 15.72 7.51 2.93
C ASN A 45 14.68 6.61 2.25
N THR A 46 13.71 6.14 3.02
CA THR A 46 12.52 5.49 2.47
C THR A 46 11.57 6.56 1.95
N MET A 47 11.20 6.49 0.68
CA MET A 47 10.26 7.45 0.06
C MET A 47 8.89 7.47 0.78
N ASP A 48 8.50 6.37 1.41
CA ASP A 48 7.28 6.28 2.20
C ASP A 48 7.23 7.28 3.36
N MET A 49 8.39 7.65 3.90
CA MET A 49 8.52 8.59 5.01
C MET A 49 8.73 10.03 4.56
N ASP A 50 8.76 10.30 3.26
CA ASP A 50 8.84 11.67 2.73
C ASP A 50 7.64 12.48 3.17
N VAL A 51 7.89 13.66 3.74
CA VAL A 51 6.85 14.55 4.24
C VAL A 51 6.28 15.37 3.08
N LEU A 52 4.97 15.37 2.94
CA LEU A 52 4.27 16.15 1.93
C LEU A 52 3.96 17.55 2.48
N ASP A 53 4.96 18.43 2.46
CA ASP A 53 4.92 19.75 3.12
C ASP A 53 3.82 20.70 2.59
N ASP A 54 3.32 20.44 1.39
CA ASP A 54 2.25 21.19 0.74
C ASP A 54 0.85 20.64 1.05
N VAL A 55 0.74 19.58 1.85
CA VAL A 55 -0.51 18.89 2.18
C VAL A 55 -0.85 19.07 3.66
N PRO A 56 -1.98 19.68 4.01
CA PRO A 56 -2.42 19.74 5.39
C PRO A 56 -2.90 18.37 5.88
N ILE A 57 -2.76 18.12 7.18
CA ILE A 57 -3.21 16.86 7.81
C ILE A 57 -4.72 16.61 7.65
N SER A 58 -5.50 17.69 7.43
CA SER A 58 -6.94 17.63 7.17
C SER A 58 -7.32 16.98 5.84
N ASP A 59 -6.37 16.80 4.92
CA ASP A 59 -6.59 16.15 3.63
C ASP A 59 -6.55 14.61 3.74
N LEU A 60 -6.24 14.09 4.94
CA LEU A 60 -6.42 12.69 5.27
C LEU A 60 -7.89 12.41 5.62
N ASN A 61 -8.40 11.28 5.17
CA ASN A 61 -9.77 10.83 5.42
C ASN A 61 -9.95 10.42 6.89
N TYR A 62 -10.71 11.22 7.63
CA TYR A 62 -10.94 11.03 9.06
C TYR A 62 -11.63 9.70 9.37
N GLU A 63 -12.61 9.30 8.57
CA GLU A 63 -13.37 8.05 8.78
C GLU A 63 -12.46 6.83 8.65
N THR A 64 -11.59 6.83 7.63
CA THR A 64 -10.60 5.75 7.45
C THR A 64 -9.64 5.67 8.64
N ILE A 65 -9.14 6.83 9.12
CA ILE A 65 -8.25 6.88 10.29
C ILE A 65 -8.95 6.32 11.52
N GLN A 66 -10.18 6.74 11.81
CA GLN A 66 -10.93 6.25 12.97
C GLN A 66 -11.26 4.76 12.84
N GLY A 67 -11.63 4.30 11.66
CA GLY A 67 -11.83 2.88 11.36
C GLY A 67 -10.58 2.04 11.63
N TYR A 68 -9.42 2.51 11.20
CA TYR A 68 -8.14 1.86 11.43
C TYR A 68 -7.76 1.84 12.93
N ARG A 69 -7.92 2.97 13.63
CA ARG A 69 -7.69 3.06 15.09
C ARG A 69 -8.58 2.13 15.90
N ASN A 70 -9.85 2.04 15.54
CA ASN A 70 -10.80 1.15 16.23
C ASN A 70 -10.41 -0.32 16.06
N ARG A 71 -9.99 -0.72 14.86
CA ARG A 71 -9.46 -2.07 14.61
C ARG A 71 -8.18 -2.33 15.40
N HIS A 72 -7.26 -1.36 15.43
CA HIS A 72 -6.03 -1.49 16.20
C HIS A 72 -6.33 -1.68 17.70
N ARG A 73 -7.26 -0.90 18.28
CA ARG A 73 -7.70 -1.05 19.67
C ARG A 73 -8.35 -2.40 19.93
N ALA A 74 -9.18 -2.88 19.01
CA ALA A 74 -9.84 -4.18 19.14
C ALA A 74 -8.83 -5.34 19.13
N LEU A 75 -7.83 -5.28 18.24
CA LEU A 75 -6.80 -6.33 18.12
C LEU A 75 -5.75 -6.26 19.23
N LYS A 76 -5.44 -5.07 19.74
CA LYS A 76 -4.39 -4.83 20.74
C LYS A 76 -4.87 -3.86 21.83
N PRO A 77 -5.81 -4.28 22.72
CA PRO A 77 -6.45 -3.37 23.69
C PRO A 77 -5.47 -2.72 24.67
N ALA A 78 -4.38 -3.41 25.01
CA ALA A 78 -3.36 -2.92 25.94
C ALA A 78 -2.24 -2.10 25.26
N HIS A 79 -2.30 -1.90 23.95
CA HIS A 79 -1.23 -1.19 23.23
C HIS A 79 -1.21 0.30 23.61
N PRO A 80 -0.03 0.89 23.90
CA PRO A 80 0.09 2.29 24.31
C PRO A 80 -0.55 3.28 23.34
N PHE A 81 -0.52 3.00 22.04
CA PHE A 81 -1.08 3.87 20.99
C PHE A 81 -2.60 4.06 21.09
N GLY A 82 -3.31 3.17 21.80
CA GLY A 82 -4.75 3.33 22.03
C GLY A 82 -5.12 4.59 22.84
N ARG A 83 -4.17 5.16 23.61
CA ARG A 83 -4.37 6.34 24.46
C ARG A 83 -3.98 7.65 23.78
N LEU A 84 -3.29 7.60 22.66
CA LEU A 84 -2.81 8.77 21.95
C LEU A 84 -3.97 9.54 21.30
N ASN A 85 -3.84 10.87 21.15
CA ASN A 85 -4.72 11.63 20.27
C ASN A 85 -4.44 11.32 18.79
N ASP A 86 -5.23 11.86 17.85
CA ASP A 86 -5.11 11.51 16.43
C ASP A 86 -3.75 11.90 15.84
N SER A 87 -3.26 13.08 16.16
CA SER A 87 -1.96 13.58 15.67
C SER A 87 -0.79 12.75 16.20
N GLU A 88 -0.80 12.43 17.48
CA GLU A 88 0.21 11.57 18.10
C GLU A 88 0.16 10.14 17.53
N TYR A 89 -1.06 9.62 17.32
CA TYR A 89 -1.26 8.30 16.74
C TYR A 89 -0.69 8.23 15.31
N LEU A 90 -1.06 9.18 14.45
CA LEU A 90 -0.57 9.23 13.06
C LEU A 90 0.96 9.34 13.00
N ARG A 91 1.56 10.13 13.88
CA ARG A 91 3.03 10.19 14.00
C ARG A 91 3.61 8.85 14.45
N SER A 92 3.01 8.21 15.43
CA SER A 92 3.53 6.94 15.99
C SER A 92 3.48 5.78 15.00
N ILE A 93 2.55 5.81 14.04
CA ILE A 93 2.48 4.81 12.96
C ILE A 93 3.21 5.23 11.70
N GLY A 94 3.85 6.40 11.68
CA GLY A 94 4.58 6.91 10.52
C GLY A 94 3.71 7.53 9.41
N ALA A 95 2.41 7.72 9.67
CA ALA A 95 1.49 8.31 8.69
C ALA A 95 1.58 9.84 8.62
N ALA A 96 2.19 10.48 9.60
CA ALA A 96 2.45 11.91 9.62
C ALA A 96 3.77 12.21 10.30
N ALA A 97 4.40 13.31 9.91
CA ALA A 97 5.63 13.80 10.53
C ALA A 97 5.63 15.33 10.60
N ILE A 98 6.49 15.87 11.46
CA ILE A 98 6.68 17.32 11.55
C ILE A 98 7.62 17.75 10.42
N SER A 99 7.16 18.67 9.60
CA SER A 99 7.95 19.30 8.56
C SER A 99 9.15 20.05 9.14
N ASN A 100 10.25 19.99 8.43
CA ASN A 100 11.44 20.81 8.73
C ASN A 100 11.28 22.26 8.25
N ILE A 101 10.32 22.53 7.35
CA ILE A 101 10.10 23.83 6.71
C ILE A 101 9.28 24.73 7.63
N ASP A 102 8.05 24.36 7.94
CA ASP A 102 7.06 25.18 8.68
C ASP A 102 6.82 24.75 10.13
N LYS A 103 7.44 23.62 10.55
CA LYS A 103 7.29 22.99 11.86
C LYS A 103 5.86 22.49 12.17
N CYS A 104 5.01 22.39 11.16
CA CYS A 104 3.66 21.84 11.27
C CYS A 104 3.65 20.33 11.02
N LEU A 105 2.53 19.70 11.38
CA LEU A 105 2.29 18.28 11.13
C LEU A 105 1.71 18.11 9.72
N HIS A 106 2.39 17.34 8.89
CA HIS A 106 1.99 16.99 7.54
C HIS A 106 1.91 15.48 7.34
N PRO A 107 1.10 14.98 6.40
CA PRO A 107 1.13 13.59 6.00
C PRO A 107 2.51 13.19 5.47
N THR A 108 2.90 11.96 5.70
CA THR A 108 3.96 11.31 4.92
C THR A 108 3.38 10.75 3.62
N ALA A 109 4.23 10.38 2.67
CA ALA A 109 3.81 9.68 1.45
C ALA A 109 3.01 8.41 1.78
N ALA A 110 3.47 7.58 2.73
CA ALA A 110 2.72 6.43 3.21
C ALA A 110 1.40 6.82 3.87
N GLY A 111 1.39 7.89 4.66
CA GLY A 111 0.16 8.39 5.30
C GLY A 111 -0.89 8.82 4.29
N MET A 112 -0.48 9.51 3.22
CA MET A 112 -1.36 9.90 2.13
C MET A 112 -1.92 8.68 1.39
N LEU A 113 -1.08 7.72 1.03
CA LEU A 113 -1.51 6.48 0.36
C LEU A 113 -2.49 5.66 1.21
N MET A 114 -2.24 5.58 2.52
CA MET A 114 -3.04 4.79 3.45
C MET A 114 -4.36 5.45 3.84
N PHE A 115 -4.41 6.77 3.93
CA PHE A 115 -5.51 7.49 4.58
C PHE A 115 -6.02 8.70 3.80
N GLY A 116 -5.42 9.08 2.66
CA GLY A 116 -5.92 10.17 1.83
C GLY A 116 -7.22 9.80 1.09
N ASP A 117 -7.94 10.80 0.60
CA ASP A 117 -8.95 10.57 -0.43
C ASP A 117 -8.28 10.47 -1.80
N GLU A 118 -8.85 9.67 -2.70
CA GLU A 118 -8.23 9.34 -4.00
C GLU A 118 -7.81 10.60 -4.79
N TYR A 119 -8.66 11.63 -4.83
CA TYR A 119 -8.36 12.87 -5.55
C TYR A 119 -7.16 13.64 -4.97
N ASN A 120 -6.85 13.49 -3.66
CA ASN A 120 -5.64 14.02 -3.05
C ASN A 120 -4.43 13.12 -3.33
N ILE A 121 -4.63 11.79 -3.28
CA ILE A 121 -3.57 10.81 -3.57
C ILE A 121 -3.02 11.03 -4.98
N VAL A 122 -3.87 11.12 -6.01
CA VAL A 122 -3.43 11.24 -7.41
C VAL A 122 -2.69 12.55 -7.72
N ARG A 123 -2.80 13.57 -6.87
CA ARG A 123 -2.01 14.81 -7.02
C ARG A 123 -0.51 14.57 -6.77
N HIS A 124 -0.17 13.64 -5.87
CA HIS A 124 1.20 13.28 -5.51
C HIS A 124 1.66 11.99 -6.19
N PHE A 125 0.72 11.10 -6.49
CA PHE A 125 0.93 9.81 -7.15
C PHE A 125 0.06 9.71 -8.41
N PRO A 126 0.44 10.35 -9.52
CA PRO A 126 -0.43 10.49 -10.69
C PRO A 126 -0.88 9.17 -11.33
N GLU A 127 -0.09 8.11 -11.16
CA GLU A 127 -0.38 6.77 -11.69
C GLU A 127 -1.07 5.86 -10.64
N TYR A 128 -1.46 6.44 -9.49
CA TYR A 128 -2.16 5.69 -8.46
C TYR A 128 -3.50 5.17 -8.98
N PHE A 129 -3.65 3.86 -8.91
CA PHE A 129 -4.89 3.20 -9.31
C PHE A 129 -4.95 1.81 -8.67
N LEU A 130 -6.02 1.54 -7.92
CA LEU A 130 -6.31 0.23 -7.34
C LEU A 130 -7.56 -0.33 -8.03
N ASP A 131 -7.49 -1.57 -8.49
CA ASP A 131 -8.58 -2.25 -9.20
C ASP A 131 -8.65 -3.72 -8.77
N TYR A 132 -9.68 -4.06 -8.01
CA TYR A 132 -10.04 -5.44 -7.73
C TYR A 132 -11.02 -5.93 -8.77
N ARG A 133 -10.78 -7.12 -9.32
CA ARG A 133 -11.63 -7.77 -10.32
C ARG A 133 -11.87 -9.21 -9.94
N GLU A 134 -13.14 -9.57 -9.81
CA GLU A 134 -13.56 -10.95 -9.61
C GLU A 134 -14.10 -11.51 -10.93
N ILE A 135 -13.60 -12.68 -11.35
CA ILE A 135 -13.99 -13.34 -12.59
C ILE A 135 -14.38 -14.77 -12.23
N LEU A 136 -15.65 -14.98 -11.89
CA LEU A 136 -16.21 -16.31 -11.59
C LEU A 136 -16.77 -16.97 -12.84
N ASP A 137 -17.22 -16.19 -13.82
CA ASP A 137 -17.75 -16.66 -15.09
C ASP A 137 -16.88 -16.11 -16.24
N PRO A 138 -16.22 -16.97 -17.04
CA PRO A 138 -15.36 -16.54 -18.13
C PRO A 138 -16.11 -15.88 -19.31
N THR A 139 -17.44 -15.97 -19.33
CA THR A 139 -18.28 -15.34 -20.37
C THR A 139 -18.55 -13.87 -20.12
N ILE A 140 -18.31 -13.39 -18.90
CA ILE A 140 -18.47 -11.99 -18.51
C ILE A 140 -17.12 -11.37 -18.17
N ARG A 141 -17.01 -10.07 -18.38
CA ARG A 141 -15.74 -9.34 -18.17
C ARG A 141 -15.29 -9.37 -16.72
N TRP A 142 -16.20 -9.25 -15.78
CA TRP A 142 -16.00 -9.41 -14.33
C TRP A 142 -17.35 -9.64 -13.64
N THR A 143 -17.32 -10.44 -12.58
CA THR A 143 -18.50 -10.71 -11.74
C THR A 143 -18.68 -9.61 -10.70
N ASP A 144 -17.57 -9.11 -10.16
CA ASP A 144 -17.52 -8.00 -9.22
C ASP A 144 -16.28 -7.14 -9.47
N ARG A 145 -16.34 -5.86 -9.14
CA ARG A 145 -15.25 -4.93 -9.33
C ARG A 145 -15.26 -3.85 -8.26
N LEU A 146 -14.06 -3.45 -7.81
CA LEU A 146 -13.86 -2.31 -6.93
C LEU A 146 -12.68 -1.48 -7.43
N GLN A 147 -12.92 -0.20 -7.76
CA GLN A 147 -11.91 0.72 -8.28
C GLN A 147 -11.69 1.89 -7.32
N SER A 148 -10.43 2.34 -7.15
CA SER A 148 -10.12 3.53 -6.34
C SER A 148 -10.76 4.79 -6.90
N SER A 149 -10.86 4.91 -8.23
CA SER A 149 -11.38 6.09 -8.92
C SER A 149 -12.90 6.11 -9.08
N SER A 150 -13.66 5.25 -8.38
CA SER A 150 -15.12 5.21 -8.51
C SER A 150 -15.83 6.42 -7.91
N GLY A 151 -15.21 7.10 -6.95
CA GLY A 151 -15.83 8.18 -6.18
C GLY A 151 -16.85 7.73 -5.12
N GLU A 152 -17.08 6.41 -4.97
CA GLU A 152 -18.06 5.85 -4.02
C GLU A 152 -17.49 5.61 -2.62
N TRP A 153 -16.20 5.75 -2.47
CA TRP A 153 -15.45 5.51 -1.23
C TRP A 153 -14.13 6.29 -1.27
N SER A 154 -13.35 6.28 -0.19
CA SER A 154 -12.10 7.05 -0.07
C SER A 154 -11.07 6.80 -1.17
N GLY A 155 -11.05 5.60 -1.74
CA GLY A 155 -10.09 5.19 -2.76
C GLY A 155 -8.68 4.88 -2.21
N ASN A 156 -8.44 4.97 -0.90
CA ASN A 156 -7.13 4.74 -0.29
C ASN A 156 -6.83 3.25 -0.05
N ILE A 157 -5.56 2.96 0.24
CA ILE A 157 -5.08 1.58 0.43
C ILE A 157 -5.76 0.89 1.63
N CYS A 158 -5.98 1.62 2.73
CA CYS A 158 -6.57 1.04 3.94
C CYS A 158 -7.99 0.53 3.68
N ASP A 159 -8.85 1.36 3.10
CA ASP A 159 -10.22 0.99 2.77
C ASP A 159 -10.26 -0.07 1.67
N PHE A 160 -9.38 0.02 0.66
CA PHE A 160 -9.26 -1.00 -0.38
C PHE A 160 -8.97 -2.37 0.23
N TYR A 161 -7.97 -2.45 1.09
CA TYR A 161 -7.59 -3.69 1.75
C TYR A 161 -8.78 -4.35 2.46
N PHE A 162 -9.50 -3.60 3.29
CA PHE A 162 -10.61 -4.18 4.05
C PHE A 162 -11.82 -4.54 3.16
N ARG A 163 -12.12 -3.72 2.15
CA ARG A 163 -13.22 -4.00 1.21
C ARG A 163 -12.93 -5.24 0.37
N VAL A 164 -11.72 -5.37 -0.18
CA VAL A 164 -11.31 -6.52 -0.97
C VAL A 164 -11.23 -7.77 -0.09
N TYR A 165 -10.61 -7.68 1.09
CA TYR A 165 -10.55 -8.81 2.01
C TYR A 165 -11.94 -9.36 2.35
N ASN A 166 -12.91 -8.49 2.65
CA ASN A 166 -14.28 -8.91 2.92
C ASN A 166 -14.95 -9.60 1.72
N LYS A 167 -14.64 -9.19 0.49
CA LYS A 167 -15.11 -9.87 -0.72
C LYS A 167 -14.46 -11.25 -0.86
N LEU A 168 -13.15 -11.35 -0.69
CA LEU A 168 -12.38 -12.58 -0.82
C LEU A 168 -12.82 -13.68 0.17
N VAL A 169 -13.22 -13.28 1.40
CA VAL A 169 -13.61 -14.27 2.43
C VAL A 169 -15.09 -14.60 2.46
N LYS A 170 -15.92 -13.88 1.70
CA LYS A 170 -17.39 -13.99 1.74
C LYS A 170 -17.92 -15.41 1.55
N ASP A 171 -17.32 -16.16 0.62
CA ASP A 171 -17.78 -17.49 0.26
C ASP A 171 -16.90 -18.62 0.83
N ILE A 172 -15.98 -18.29 1.73
CA ILE A 172 -15.13 -19.28 2.38
C ILE A 172 -15.94 -20.05 3.42
N LYS A 173 -16.06 -21.35 3.22
CA LYS A 173 -16.65 -22.24 4.20
C LYS A 173 -15.73 -22.40 5.41
N VAL A 174 -16.18 -21.92 6.57
CA VAL A 174 -15.47 -22.07 7.84
C VAL A 174 -15.96 -23.35 8.53
N PRO A 175 -15.12 -24.38 8.69
CA PRO A 175 -15.48 -25.55 9.47
C PRO A 175 -15.74 -25.13 10.93
N PHE A 176 -16.79 -25.70 11.54
CA PHE A 176 -17.04 -25.48 12.96
C PHE A 176 -15.93 -26.10 13.79
N LYS A 177 -15.06 -25.26 14.35
CA LYS A 177 -14.00 -25.64 15.27
C LYS A 177 -14.05 -24.76 16.50
N THR A 178 -13.86 -25.35 17.68
CA THR A 178 -13.74 -24.63 18.95
C THR A 178 -12.40 -24.94 19.60
N ILE A 179 -11.75 -23.93 20.16
CA ILE A 179 -10.61 -24.09 21.08
C ILE A 179 -10.99 -23.40 22.38
N ASP A 180 -10.88 -24.13 23.49
CA ASP A 180 -11.22 -23.65 24.83
C ASP A 180 -12.64 -23.06 24.94
N GLY A 181 -13.60 -23.66 24.20
CA GLY A 181 -15.00 -23.21 24.17
C GLY A 181 -15.29 -22.02 23.26
N ASN A 182 -14.28 -21.41 22.66
CA ASN A 182 -14.44 -20.30 21.71
C ASN A 182 -14.41 -20.81 20.28
N ARG A 183 -15.36 -20.37 19.46
CA ARG A 183 -15.39 -20.67 18.03
C ARG A 183 -14.22 -19.99 17.31
N ILE A 184 -13.54 -20.75 16.45
CA ILE A 184 -12.49 -20.26 15.58
C ILE A 184 -13.11 -20.02 14.22
N ASP A 185 -13.26 -18.74 13.84
CA ASP A 185 -13.75 -18.35 12.52
C ASP A 185 -12.59 -18.04 11.54
N ASP A 186 -11.36 -17.98 12.03
CA ASP A 186 -10.16 -17.74 11.23
C ASP A 186 -9.48 -19.08 10.87
N THR A 187 -9.29 -19.29 9.57
CA THR A 187 -8.67 -20.50 9.03
C THR A 187 -7.34 -20.16 8.34
N PRO A 188 -6.44 -21.14 8.10
CA PRO A 188 -5.22 -20.90 7.32
C PRO A 188 -5.48 -20.25 5.94
N VAL A 189 -6.66 -20.47 5.34
CA VAL A 189 -7.06 -19.82 4.08
C VAL A 189 -7.26 -18.32 4.28
N HIS A 190 -7.92 -17.90 5.37
CA HIS A 190 -8.09 -16.49 5.71
C HIS A 190 -6.74 -15.80 5.95
N GLU A 191 -5.83 -16.47 6.65
CA GLU A 191 -4.47 -15.98 6.89
C GLU A 191 -3.69 -15.80 5.58
N ALA A 192 -3.70 -16.83 4.72
CA ALA A 192 -3.05 -16.78 3.41
C ALA A 192 -3.61 -15.66 2.51
N LEU A 193 -4.91 -15.44 2.50
CA LEU A 193 -5.54 -14.36 1.72
C LEU A 193 -5.16 -12.98 2.26
N ARG A 194 -5.13 -12.80 3.58
CA ARG A 194 -4.66 -11.55 4.21
C ARG A 194 -3.22 -11.25 3.82
N GLU A 195 -2.36 -12.24 3.93
CA GLU A 195 -0.94 -12.09 3.59
C GLU A 195 -0.75 -11.81 2.10
N ALA A 196 -1.40 -12.57 1.22
CA ALA A 196 -1.31 -12.35 -0.22
C ALA A 196 -1.77 -10.95 -0.63
N LEU A 197 -2.93 -10.50 -0.13
CA LEU A 197 -3.45 -9.17 -0.42
C LEU A 197 -2.53 -8.07 0.15
N ALA A 198 -2.07 -8.21 1.39
CA ALA A 198 -1.12 -7.27 1.99
C ALA A 198 0.17 -7.19 1.17
N ASN A 199 0.72 -8.34 0.74
CA ASN A 199 1.94 -8.40 -0.07
C ASN A 199 1.77 -7.73 -1.44
N CYS A 200 0.61 -7.86 -2.09
CA CYS A 200 0.31 -7.14 -3.32
C CYS A 200 0.38 -5.62 -3.14
N LEU A 201 -0.13 -5.10 -2.02
CA LEU A 201 -0.18 -3.66 -1.75
C LEU A 201 1.17 -3.11 -1.25
N ILE A 202 1.85 -3.83 -0.33
CA ILE A 202 3.11 -3.37 0.29
C ILE A 202 4.27 -3.38 -0.72
N ASN A 203 4.29 -4.34 -1.65
CA ASN A 203 5.37 -4.47 -2.62
C ASN A 203 5.09 -3.73 -3.94
N ALA A 204 4.03 -2.94 -4.01
CA ALA A 204 3.68 -2.17 -5.18
C ALA A 204 4.57 -0.92 -5.32
N ASP A 205 4.89 -0.57 -6.55
CA ASP A 205 5.57 0.69 -6.88
C ASP A 205 4.53 1.78 -7.19
N PHE A 206 4.14 2.54 -6.17
CA PHE A 206 3.18 3.64 -6.30
C PHE A 206 3.74 4.87 -7.03
N TYR A 207 5.05 4.92 -7.22
CA TYR A 207 5.74 5.93 -8.04
C TYR A 207 5.97 5.45 -9.48
N GLY A 208 5.57 4.23 -9.80
CA GLY A 208 5.67 3.62 -11.11
C GLY A 208 4.61 4.10 -12.08
N VAL A 209 4.62 3.52 -13.28
CA VAL A 209 3.70 3.89 -14.37
C VAL A 209 2.51 2.93 -14.53
N ARG A 210 2.23 2.10 -13.54
CA ARG A 210 1.14 1.12 -13.58
C ARG A 210 0.44 1.03 -12.23
N GLY A 211 -0.88 1.05 -12.26
CA GLY A 211 -1.71 0.75 -11.12
C GLY A 211 -1.64 -0.73 -10.70
N ILE A 212 -2.28 -1.02 -9.57
CA ILE A 212 -2.35 -2.37 -8.98
C ILE A 212 -3.69 -2.99 -9.36
N VAL A 213 -3.63 -4.21 -9.88
CA VAL A 213 -4.81 -5.03 -10.16
C VAL A 213 -4.73 -6.29 -9.31
N VAL A 214 -5.78 -6.55 -8.54
CA VAL A 214 -5.95 -7.71 -7.65
C VAL A 214 -7.06 -8.60 -8.16
#